data_b144a2f9d6bd705146717e7d482e28e8
#
_entry.id   b144a2f9d6bd705146717e7d482e28e8
#
_cell.length_a   1.000
_cell.length_b   1.000
_cell.length_c   1.000
_cell.angle_alpha   90.00
_cell.angle_beta   90.00
_cell.angle_gamma   90.00
#
_symmetry.space_group_name_H-M   'P 1'
#
loop_
_entity.id
_entity.type
_entity.pdbx_description
1 polymer ?
#
loop_
_entity_poly.entity_id
_entity_poly.type
_entity_poly.pdbx_seq_one_letter_code
_entity_poly.pdbx_strand_id
1 'polypeptide(L)'
;PIRKMEVMNVGPFEFHDKMALKSNYADKNVRVVPHAVARYGAYLAPGVILMPSYVNIGAYVDAGTMVDTWATVGSCAQIGKNVHLSGGVGIG
;
A
#
# COMPACT_ATOMS: atom_id res chain seq x y z
N PRO A 1 4.64 -18.32 -10.62
CA PRO A 1 6.00 -18.78 -10.38
C PRO A 1 6.46 -18.46 -8.97
N ILE A 2 7.29 -19.34 -8.45
CA ILE A 2 7.89 -19.14 -7.12
C ILE A 2 9.04 -18.15 -7.28
N ARG A 3 9.03 -17.10 -6.48
CA ARG A 3 10.09 -16.10 -6.48
C ARG A 3 11.08 -16.39 -5.35
N LYS A 4 12.34 -16.11 -5.62
CA LYS A 4 13.37 -16.19 -4.60
C LYS A 4 13.37 -14.96 -3.73
N MET A 5 13.84 -15.09 -2.51
CA MET A 5 14.11 -13.94 -1.66
C MET A 5 15.23 -13.11 -2.28
N GLU A 6 15.04 -11.81 -2.33
CA GLU A 6 16.00 -10.87 -2.90
C GLU A 6 16.23 -9.72 -1.97
N VAL A 7 17.43 -9.17 -2.02
CA VAL A 7 17.76 -7.92 -1.33
C VAL A 7 17.28 -6.78 -2.23
N MET A 8 16.46 -5.91 -1.69
CA MET A 8 15.91 -4.75 -2.40
C MET A 8 16.38 -3.47 -1.73
N ASN A 9 16.92 -2.57 -2.54
CA ASN A 9 17.32 -1.26 -2.06
C ASN A 9 16.30 -0.22 -2.53
N VAL A 10 15.70 0.47 -1.57
CA VAL A 10 14.71 1.51 -1.83
C VAL A 10 15.19 2.79 -1.17
N GLY A 11 15.83 3.67 -1.95
CA GLY A 11 16.51 4.83 -1.40
C GLY A 11 17.59 4.40 -0.41
N PRO A 12 17.55 4.90 0.84
CA PRO A 12 18.51 4.49 1.86
C PRO A 12 18.15 3.19 2.57
N PHE A 13 17.05 2.54 2.19
CA PHE A 13 16.53 1.36 2.87
C PHE A 13 16.88 0.08 2.10
N GLU A 14 17.08 -0.99 2.86
CA GLU A 14 17.29 -2.31 2.30
C GLU A 14 16.21 -3.25 2.84
N PHE A 15 15.67 -4.11 1.97
CA PHE A 15 14.69 -5.12 2.32
C PHE A 15 15.11 -6.47 1.76
N HIS A 16 14.64 -7.54 2.39
CA HIS A 16 14.92 -8.89 1.93
C HIS A 16 13.60 -9.65 1.83
N ASP A 17 13.00 -9.69 0.64
CA ASP A 17 11.70 -10.33 0.42
C ASP A 17 11.61 -10.84 -1.01
N LYS A 18 10.59 -11.66 -1.24
CA LYS A 18 10.31 -12.26 -2.56
C LYS A 18 9.61 -11.30 -3.49
N MET A 19 8.86 -10.35 -2.96
CA MET A 19 7.99 -9.49 -3.75
C MET A 19 8.41 -8.04 -3.60
N ALA A 20 8.44 -7.35 -4.74
CA ALA A 20 8.70 -5.93 -4.77
C ALA A 20 7.54 -5.15 -4.14
N LEU A 21 7.83 -3.95 -3.71
CA LEU A 21 6.80 -3.00 -3.32
C LEU A 21 6.14 -2.43 -4.58
N LYS A 22 4.93 -1.91 -4.38
CA LYS A 22 4.22 -1.22 -5.44
C LYS A 22 4.95 0.06 -5.81
N SER A 23 4.82 0.48 -7.06
CA SER A 23 5.48 1.66 -7.59
C SER A 23 4.60 2.35 -8.62
N ASN A 24 5.13 3.38 -9.30
CA ASN A 24 4.42 4.14 -10.34
C ASN A 24 3.15 4.82 -9.83
N TYR A 25 3.20 5.32 -8.61
CA TYR A 25 2.03 5.95 -7.99
C TYR A 25 1.58 7.21 -8.74
N ALA A 26 2.53 8.01 -9.24
CA ALA A 26 2.19 9.25 -9.95
C ALA A 26 1.35 8.98 -11.18
N ASP A 27 1.70 7.95 -11.96
CA ASP A 27 0.98 7.58 -13.17
C ASP A 27 -0.45 7.11 -12.85
N LYS A 28 -0.69 6.64 -11.64
CA LYS A 28 -1.99 6.14 -11.21
C LYS A 28 -2.78 7.17 -10.40
N ASN A 29 -2.25 8.38 -10.28
CA ASN A 29 -2.87 9.44 -9.47
C ASN A 29 -3.12 9.01 -8.02
N VAL A 30 -2.12 8.38 -7.41
CA VAL A 30 -2.15 7.98 -6.02
C VAL A 30 -1.09 8.77 -5.27
N ARG A 31 -1.49 9.43 -4.18
CA ARG A 31 -0.55 10.15 -3.33
C ARG A 31 -0.02 9.21 -2.26
N VAL A 32 1.29 9.09 -2.17
CA VAL A 32 1.94 8.21 -1.20
C VAL A 32 2.95 9.03 -0.42
N VAL A 33 2.67 9.19 0.86
CA VAL A 33 3.54 9.95 1.77
C VAL A 33 4.67 9.02 2.22
N PRO A 34 5.92 9.52 2.32
CA PRO A 34 7.05 8.69 2.70
C PRO A 34 6.78 7.87 3.94
N HIS A 35 7.26 6.68 3.88
CA HIS A 35 7.13 5.51 4.72
C HIS A 35 5.81 4.76 4.59
N ALA A 36 4.85 5.23 3.76
CA ALA A 36 3.73 4.37 3.38
C ALA A 36 4.23 3.21 2.53
N VAL A 37 3.68 2.03 2.75
CA VAL A 37 4.05 0.83 2.02
C VAL A 37 2.82 0.15 1.48
N ALA A 38 2.80 -0.11 0.18
CA ALA A 38 1.82 -1.00 -0.44
C ALA A 38 2.57 -2.11 -1.15
N ARG A 39 2.12 -3.34 -0.96
CA ARG A 39 2.74 -4.48 -1.63
C ARG A 39 2.32 -4.53 -3.10
N TYR A 40 3.14 -5.13 -3.93
CA TYR A 40 2.94 -5.12 -5.39
C TYR A 40 1.56 -5.62 -5.80
N GLY A 41 1.03 -6.62 -5.15
CA GLY A 41 -0.28 -7.20 -5.48
C GLY A 41 -1.49 -6.44 -4.95
N ALA A 42 -1.30 -5.30 -4.28
CA ALA A 42 -2.41 -4.47 -3.83
C ALA A 42 -2.93 -3.61 -4.99
N TYR A 43 -4.23 -3.33 -4.99
CA TYR A 43 -4.83 -2.38 -5.94
C TYR A 43 -5.19 -1.09 -5.23
N LEU A 44 -4.73 0.02 -5.78
CA LEU A 44 -5.04 1.36 -5.29
C LEU A 44 -5.66 2.14 -6.44
N ALA A 45 -6.92 2.51 -6.30
CA ALA A 45 -7.63 3.27 -7.32
C ALA A 45 -7.10 4.70 -7.41
N PRO A 46 -7.30 5.38 -8.56
CA PRO A 46 -6.93 6.78 -8.68
C PRO A 46 -7.59 7.64 -7.60
N GLY A 47 -6.83 8.59 -7.04
CA GLY A 47 -7.32 9.48 -5.99
C GLY A 47 -7.14 8.95 -4.57
N VAL A 48 -6.59 7.76 -4.41
CA VAL A 48 -6.26 7.22 -3.09
C VAL A 48 -5.08 7.97 -2.49
N ILE A 49 -5.13 8.19 -1.18
CA ILE A 49 -4.05 8.82 -0.42
C ILE A 49 -3.57 7.85 0.64
N LEU A 50 -2.29 7.53 0.61
CA LEU A 50 -1.65 6.73 1.65
C LEU A 50 -0.77 7.64 2.51
N MET A 51 -1.17 7.87 3.74
CA MET A 51 -0.25 8.37 4.78
C MET A 51 0.65 7.21 5.20
N PRO A 52 1.69 7.42 6.02
CA PRO A 52 2.55 6.33 6.44
C PRO A 52 1.73 5.18 7.04
N SER A 53 1.54 4.15 6.27
CA SER A 53 0.58 3.07 6.54
C SER A 53 1.00 1.83 5.78
N TYR A 54 0.24 0.75 5.91
CA TYR A 54 0.57 -0.50 5.23
C TYR A 54 -0.64 -1.07 4.51
N VAL A 55 -0.47 -1.40 3.23
CA VAL A 55 -1.50 -2.07 2.42
C VAL A 55 -0.94 -3.40 1.94
N ASN A 56 -1.55 -4.48 2.39
CA ASN A 56 -1.05 -5.82 2.12
C ASN A 56 -1.46 -6.32 0.73
N ILE A 57 -0.87 -7.44 0.33
CA ILE A 57 -1.10 -8.06 -0.97
C ILE A 57 -2.58 -8.43 -1.15
N GLY A 58 -3.09 -8.23 -2.36
CA GLY A 58 -4.47 -8.56 -2.70
C GLY A 58 -5.51 -7.60 -2.18
N ALA A 59 -5.12 -6.60 -1.38
CA ALA A 59 -6.05 -5.60 -0.90
C ALA A 59 -6.55 -4.72 -2.05
N TYR A 60 -7.76 -4.23 -1.90
CA TYR A 60 -8.40 -3.33 -2.87
C TYR A 60 -8.83 -2.07 -2.15
N VAL A 61 -8.28 -0.93 -2.55
CA VAL A 61 -8.62 0.37 -1.97
C VAL A 61 -9.20 1.25 -3.07
N ASP A 62 -10.47 1.58 -2.94
CA ASP A 62 -11.20 2.29 -3.98
C ASP A 62 -10.97 3.80 -3.94
N ALA A 63 -11.47 4.48 -4.96
CA ALA A 63 -11.15 5.88 -5.26
C ALA A 63 -11.50 6.83 -4.11
N GLY A 64 -10.65 7.83 -3.89
CA GLY A 64 -10.89 8.89 -2.92
C GLY A 64 -10.70 8.48 -1.47
N THR A 65 -10.29 7.26 -1.21
CA THR A 65 -10.05 6.77 0.16
C THR A 65 -8.71 7.24 0.68
N MET A 66 -8.68 7.60 1.95
CA MET A 66 -7.43 7.91 2.65
C MET A 66 -7.13 6.81 3.67
N VAL A 67 -5.95 6.25 3.58
CA VAL A 67 -5.41 5.33 4.60
C VAL A 67 -4.47 6.15 5.47
N ASP A 68 -4.93 6.48 6.67
CA ASP A 68 -4.23 7.41 7.54
C ASP A 68 -3.05 6.75 8.26
N THR A 69 -2.36 7.54 9.07
CA THR A 69 -1.07 7.16 9.67
C THR A 69 -1.19 5.90 10.53
N TRP A 70 -0.32 4.94 10.23
CA TRP A 70 -0.23 3.65 10.89
C TRP A 70 -1.48 2.78 10.80
N ALA A 71 -2.41 3.11 9.89
CA ALA A 71 -3.49 2.20 9.56
C ALA A 71 -2.94 1.04 8.72
N THR A 72 -3.60 -0.10 8.80
CA THR A 72 -3.25 -1.27 8.01
C THR A 72 -4.45 -1.80 7.26
N VAL A 73 -4.25 -2.16 5.99
CA VAL A 73 -5.24 -2.86 5.18
C VAL A 73 -4.71 -4.27 4.97
N GLY A 74 -5.39 -5.23 5.57
CA GLY A 74 -4.95 -6.62 5.55
C GLY A 74 -5.03 -7.25 4.16
N SER A 75 -4.44 -8.43 4.00
CA SER A 75 -4.44 -9.12 2.71
C SER A 75 -5.86 -9.39 2.24
N CYS A 76 -6.12 -9.10 0.97
CA CYS A 76 -7.41 -9.30 0.32
C CYS A 76 -8.57 -8.51 0.92
N ALA A 77 -8.32 -7.56 1.82
CA ALA A 77 -9.35 -6.69 2.35
C ALA A 77 -9.85 -5.74 1.26
N GLN A 78 -11.10 -5.32 1.35
CA GLN A 78 -11.69 -4.43 0.36
C GLN A 78 -12.23 -3.17 1.03
N ILE A 79 -11.75 -2.03 0.57
CA ILE A 79 -12.13 -0.72 1.09
C ILE A 79 -12.88 0.02 -0.02
N GLY A 80 -14.05 0.53 0.32
CA GLY A 80 -14.89 1.26 -0.63
C GLY A 80 -14.36 2.64 -0.96
N LYS A 81 -15.17 3.41 -1.70
CA LYS A 81 -14.82 4.77 -2.12
C LYS A 81 -14.98 5.76 -0.98
N ASN A 82 -14.14 6.79 -1.01
CA ASN A 82 -14.25 7.94 -0.11
C ASN A 82 -14.29 7.56 1.38
N VAL A 83 -13.58 6.51 1.73
CA VAL A 83 -13.46 6.05 3.12
C VAL A 83 -12.24 6.71 3.75
N HIS A 84 -12.35 7.09 5.02
CA HIS A 84 -11.20 7.52 5.80
C HIS A 84 -10.92 6.47 6.88
N LEU A 85 -9.83 5.74 6.72
CA LEU A 85 -9.35 4.82 7.74
C LEU A 85 -8.50 5.63 8.72
N SER A 86 -9.04 5.84 9.92
CA SER A 86 -8.36 6.63 10.95
C SER A 86 -7.03 6.03 11.35
N GLY A 87 -6.16 6.85 11.90
CA GLY A 87 -4.84 6.39 12.32
C GLY A 87 -4.90 5.20 13.26
N GLY A 88 -4.06 4.22 13.01
CA GLY A 88 -3.97 3.02 13.83
C GLY A 88 -5.05 1.96 13.59
N VAL A 89 -6.01 2.22 12.68
CA VAL A 89 -7.07 1.24 12.39
C VAL A 89 -6.51 0.06 11.61
N GLY A 90 -6.94 -1.13 11.95
CA GLY A 90 -6.61 -2.34 11.21
C GLY A 90 -7.85 -2.96 10.57
N ILE A 91 -7.79 -3.19 9.26
CA ILE A 91 -8.81 -3.90 8.50
C ILE A 91 -8.24 -5.24 8.07
N GLY A 92 -8.87 -6.28 8.53
CA GLY A 92 -8.41 -7.62 8.23
C GLY A 92 -9.31 -8.41 7.30
#